data_82d3a42eb1a4e1b1e9e62de80e875666
#
_entry.id   82d3a42eb1a4e1b1e9e62de80e875666
#
_cell.length_a   1.000
_cell.length_b   1.000
_cell.length_c   1.000
_cell.angle_alpha   90.00
_cell.angle_beta   90.00
_cell.angle_gamma   90.00
#
_symmetry.space_group_name_H-M   'P 1'
#
loop_
_entity.id
_entity.type
_entity.pdbx_description
1 polymer ?
#
loop_
_entity_poly.entity_id
_entity_poly.type
_entity_poly.pdbx_seq_one_letter_code
_entity_poly.pdbx_strand_id
1 'polypeptide(L)'
;MQNRPSIIGVTGGSGGGKTSVSRAILSHFPDEKISMIEHDSYYKDQSHLTFEERVKTNYDHPFAFDTDLMIEQIKELLAGRPVDIPTYDYTAHTRSSKTYRQEPQDVFIVEGILVLEDKRLRDLMDIKIFVDTDDDVRIIRRIKRDMEERGRSLDSVIDQYLGVVKPMYHQFIEPTKRYADIVIPEGVSNTVAIDLLTTKISKILEEARNSK
;
A
#
# COMPACT_ATOMS: atom_id res chain seq x y z
N MET A 1 7.39 18.15 -22.59
CA MET A 1 6.37 17.72 -21.59
C MET A 1 7.04 17.82 -20.24
N GLN A 2 6.45 18.52 -19.27
CA GLN A 2 7.00 18.51 -17.90
C GLN A 2 7.00 17.07 -17.39
N ASN A 3 8.17 16.58 -17.02
CA ASN A 3 8.37 15.21 -16.58
C ASN A 3 7.81 15.10 -15.14
N ARG A 4 6.52 14.73 -15.01
CA ARG A 4 5.92 14.52 -13.69
C ARG A 4 6.51 13.27 -13.05
N PRO A 5 6.56 13.18 -11.71
CA PRO A 5 6.89 11.94 -11.02
C PRO A 5 6.05 10.76 -11.49
N SER A 6 6.64 9.56 -11.51
CA SER A 6 5.92 8.33 -11.82
C SER A 6 5.33 7.70 -10.56
N ILE A 7 4.09 7.21 -10.66
CA ILE A 7 3.40 6.51 -9.57
C ILE A 7 3.28 5.02 -9.89
N ILE A 8 3.72 4.18 -8.97
CA ILE A 8 3.63 2.72 -9.05
C ILE A 8 2.70 2.24 -7.95
N GLY A 9 1.53 1.72 -8.30
CA GLY A 9 0.60 1.13 -7.35
C GLY A 9 0.93 -0.34 -7.09
N VAL A 10 1.01 -0.74 -5.82
CA VAL A 10 1.25 -2.14 -5.40
C VAL A 10 0.12 -2.59 -4.48
N THR A 11 -0.71 -3.51 -4.95
CA THR A 11 -1.84 -4.07 -4.21
C THR A 11 -1.75 -5.60 -4.08
N GLY A 12 -2.69 -6.17 -3.35
CA GLY A 12 -2.83 -7.61 -3.09
C GLY A 12 -3.39 -7.87 -1.70
N GLY A 13 -3.73 -9.10 -1.38
CA GLY A 13 -4.33 -9.46 -0.10
C GLY A 13 -3.44 -9.19 1.11
N SER A 14 -4.06 -9.05 2.29
CA SER A 14 -3.32 -9.00 3.56
C SER A 14 -2.49 -10.27 3.74
N GLY A 15 -1.22 -10.15 4.13
CA GLY A 15 -0.26 -11.26 4.18
C GLY A 15 0.32 -11.67 2.83
N GLY A 16 -0.07 -11.02 1.72
CA GLY A 16 0.39 -11.34 0.36
C GLY A 16 1.83 -10.91 0.04
N GLY A 17 2.48 -10.11 0.89
CA GLY A 17 3.87 -9.71 0.69
C GLY A 17 4.08 -8.44 -0.14
N LYS A 18 3.04 -7.60 -0.30
CA LYS A 18 3.12 -6.29 -0.97
C LYS A 18 4.26 -5.42 -0.45
N THR A 19 4.29 -5.21 0.86
CA THR A 19 5.33 -4.43 1.54
C THR A 19 6.73 -5.00 1.33
N SER A 20 6.87 -6.33 1.33
CA SER A 20 8.14 -7.00 1.04
C SER A 20 8.59 -6.76 -0.40
N VAL A 21 7.68 -6.83 -1.38
CA VAL A 21 7.95 -6.50 -2.79
C VAL A 21 8.37 -5.04 -2.92
N SER A 22 7.61 -4.12 -2.34
CA SER A 22 7.90 -2.67 -2.38
C SER A 22 9.25 -2.34 -1.75
N ARG A 23 9.56 -2.93 -0.60
CA ARG A 23 10.87 -2.75 0.07
C ARG A 23 12.03 -3.38 -0.71
N ALA A 24 11.82 -4.56 -1.32
CA ALA A 24 12.83 -5.18 -2.17
C ALA A 24 13.16 -4.29 -3.37
N ILE A 25 12.16 -3.68 -4.00
CA ILE A 25 12.37 -2.69 -5.07
C ILE A 25 13.16 -1.49 -4.55
N LEU A 26 12.72 -0.87 -3.45
CA LEU A 26 13.37 0.31 -2.88
C LEU A 26 14.83 0.07 -2.51
N SER A 27 15.17 -1.13 -2.01
CA SER A 27 16.53 -1.47 -1.61
C SER A 27 17.55 -1.46 -2.76
N HIS A 28 17.10 -1.51 -4.02
CA HIS A 28 17.96 -1.37 -5.19
C HIS A 28 18.31 0.10 -5.50
N PHE A 29 17.66 1.05 -4.86
CA PHE A 29 17.76 2.49 -5.17
C PHE A 29 18.03 3.36 -3.94
N PRO A 30 19.08 3.06 -3.12
CA PRO A 30 19.29 3.73 -1.83
C PRO A 30 19.56 5.23 -1.96
N ASP A 31 20.15 5.67 -3.08
CA ASP A 31 20.57 7.05 -3.30
C ASP A 31 19.70 7.78 -4.35
N GLU A 32 18.61 7.17 -4.76
CA GLU A 32 17.74 7.71 -5.82
C GLU A 32 16.49 8.41 -5.24
N LYS A 33 15.89 9.25 -6.06
CA LYS A 33 14.65 9.97 -5.72
C LYS A 33 13.42 9.06 -5.88
N ILE A 34 13.31 8.08 -5.03
CA ILE A 34 12.20 7.14 -4.93
C ILE A 34 11.77 6.98 -3.47
N SER A 35 10.46 6.94 -3.22
CA SER A 35 9.93 6.67 -1.87
C SER A 35 8.65 5.84 -1.92
N MET A 36 8.23 5.33 -0.76
CA MET A 36 7.00 4.58 -0.59
C MET A 36 5.99 5.37 0.24
N ILE A 37 4.74 5.33 -0.19
CA ILE A 37 3.58 5.87 0.52
C ILE A 37 2.67 4.69 0.87
N GLU A 38 2.49 4.45 2.17
CA GLU A 38 1.65 3.37 2.67
C GLU A 38 0.19 3.84 2.77
N HIS A 39 -0.74 3.13 2.13
CA HIS A 39 -2.18 3.40 2.21
C HIS A 39 -2.70 3.31 3.64
N ASP A 40 -2.10 2.43 4.44
CA ASP A 40 -2.47 2.25 5.85
C ASP A 40 -2.28 3.54 6.69
N SER A 41 -1.42 4.47 6.26
CA SER A 41 -1.30 5.80 6.86
C SER A 41 -2.58 6.63 6.73
N TYR A 42 -3.41 6.32 5.76
CA TYR A 42 -4.63 7.06 5.43
C TYR A 42 -5.91 6.46 6.02
N TYR A 43 -5.82 5.56 6.99
CA TYR A 43 -7.03 5.21 7.76
C TYR A 43 -7.64 6.48 8.36
N LYS A 44 -8.98 6.54 8.36
CA LYS A 44 -9.72 7.69 8.88
C LYS A 44 -9.46 7.91 10.36
N ASP A 45 -9.52 9.18 10.78
CA ASP A 45 -9.57 9.53 12.20
C ASP A 45 -10.89 9.02 12.82
N GLN A 46 -10.74 8.25 13.88
CA GLN A 46 -11.85 7.70 14.67
C GLN A 46 -11.79 8.16 16.13
N SER A 47 -11.12 9.27 16.40
CA SER A 47 -10.98 9.83 17.76
C SER A 47 -12.32 10.14 18.44
N HIS A 48 -13.36 10.36 17.64
CA HIS A 48 -14.74 10.60 18.09
C HIS A 48 -15.47 9.32 18.56
N LEU A 49 -14.93 8.13 18.28
CA LEU A 49 -15.48 6.84 18.71
C LEU A 49 -14.80 6.34 19.99
N THR A 50 -15.49 5.52 20.77
CA THR A 50 -14.89 4.79 21.88
C THR A 50 -13.87 3.75 21.38
N PHE A 51 -12.98 3.29 22.24
CA PHE A 51 -11.99 2.27 21.86
C PHE A 51 -12.67 0.97 21.38
N GLU A 52 -13.74 0.54 22.07
CA GLU A 52 -14.52 -0.65 21.74
C GLU A 52 -15.19 -0.55 20.36
N GLU A 53 -15.61 0.64 19.96
CA GLU A 53 -16.18 0.88 18.63
C GLU A 53 -15.10 0.87 17.56
N ARG A 54 -13.92 1.47 17.83
CA ARG A 54 -12.78 1.46 16.90
C ARG A 54 -12.31 0.04 16.61
N VAL A 55 -12.18 -0.80 17.63
CA VAL A 55 -11.78 -2.21 17.48
C VAL A 55 -12.76 -3.00 16.58
N LYS A 56 -14.04 -2.62 16.54
CA LYS A 56 -15.06 -3.26 15.70
C LYS A 56 -15.10 -2.74 14.27
N THR A 57 -14.35 -1.69 13.95
CA THR A 57 -14.31 -1.11 12.60
C THR A 57 -13.76 -2.12 11.60
N ASN A 58 -14.39 -2.22 10.43
CA ASN A 58 -13.91 -3.03 9.32
C ASN A 58 -12.80 -2.28 8.56
N TYR A 59 -11.55 -2.50 8.93
CA TYR A 59 -10.37 -1.89 8.33
C TYR A 59 -10.00 -2.42 6.94
N ASP A 60 -10.63 -3.48 6.49
CA ASP A 60 -10.45 -4.03 5.14
C ASP A 60 -11.51 -3.49 4.14
N HIS A 61 -12.43 -2.62 4.60
CA HIS A 61 -13.45 -1.99 3.75
C HIS A 61 -12.96 -0.63 3.21
N PRO A 62 -13.26 -0.26 1.94
CA PRO A 62 -12.86 1.05 1.38
C PRO A 62 -13.23 2.26 2.23
N PHE A 63 -14.36 2.22 2.92
CA PHE A 63 -14.80 3.31 3.82
C PHE A 63 -13.90 3.57 5.03
N ALA A 64 -13.00 2.64 5.36
CA ALA A 64 -12.05 2.86 6.45
C ALA A 64 -10.94 3.87 6.09
N PHE A 65 -10.75 4.13 4.79
CA PHE A 65 -9.66 4.96 4.29
C PHE A 65 -10.12 6.36 3.90
N ASP A 66 -9.25 7.32 4.11
CA ASP A 66 -9.37 8.70 3.63
C ASP A 66 -8.71 8.82 2.25
N THR A 67 -9.35 8.17 1.27
CA THR A 67 -8.85 8.11 -0.10
C THR A 67 -8.83 9.49 -0.76
N ASP A 68 -9.73 10.38 -0.37
CA ASP A 68 -9.77 11.75 -0.89
C ASP A 68 -8.51 12.53 -0.48
N LEU A 69 -8.12 12.47 0.80
CA LEU A 69 -6.88 13.08 1.28
C LEU A 69 -5.65 12.48 0.57
N MET A 70 -5.61 11.15 0.40
CA MET A 70 -4.51 10.50 -0.31
C MET A 70 -4.38 10.98 -1.75
N ILE A 71 -5.49 11.08 -2.48
CA ILE A 71 -5.52 11.58 -3.86
C ILE A 71 -5.05 13.03 -3.92
N GLU A 72 -5.51 13.88 -3.00
CA GLU A 72 -5.08 15.27 -2.91
C GLU A 72 -3.56 15.37 -2.70
N GLN A 73 -3.03 14.66 -1.71
CA GLN A 73 -1.61 14.68 -1.40
C GLN A 73 -0.74 14.10 -2.53
N ILE A 74 -1.18 13.04 -3.20
CA ILE A 74 -0.48 12.52 -4.38
C ILE A 74 -0.46 13.57 -5.50
N LYS A 75 -1.54 14.30 -5.74
CA LYS A 75 -1.56 15.38 -6.74
C LYS A 75 -0.59 16.53 -6.38
N GLU A 76 -0.48 16.87 -5.10
CA GLU A 76 0.50 17.85 -4.63
C GLU A 76 1.95 17.39 -4.91
N LEU A 77 2.26 16.13 -4.61
CA LEU A 77 3.56 15.53 -4.88
C LEU A 77 3.87 15.47 -6.39
N LEU A 78 2.87 15.15 -7.22
CA LEU A 78 2.99 15.18 -8.68
C LEU A 78 3.23 16.59 -9.23
N ALA A 79 2.75 17.60 -8.51
CA ALA A 79 2.98 19.02 -8.83
C ALA A 79 4.30 19.57 -8.24
N GLY A 80 5.15 18.72 -7.64
CA GLY A 80 6.42 19.08 -7.04
C GLY A 80 6.30 19.80 -5.69
N ARG A 81 5.16 19.68 -5.01
CA ARG A 81 4.95 20.26 -3.69
C ARG A 81 5.01 19.19 -2.61
N PRO A 82 5.73 19.45 -1.49
CA PRO A 82 5.79 18.50 -0.37
C PRO A 82 4.47 18.48 0.40
N VAL A 83 4.21 17.34 1.06
CA VAL A 83 2.99 17.10 1.87
C VAL A 83 3.34 16.53 3.24
N ASP A 84 2.43 16.70 4.20
CA ASP A 84 2.54 16.10 5.53
C ASP A 84 1.59 14.90 5.60
N ILE A 85 2.17 13.69 5.40
CA ILE A 85 1.41 12.43 5.39
C ILE A 85 1.00 12.06 6.82
N PRO A 86 -0.28 11.69 7.04
CA PRO A 86 -0.73 11.24 8.36
C PRO A 86 -0.03 9.95 8.79
N THR A 87 -0.04 9.66 10.08
CA THR A 87 0.37 8.38 10.64
C THR A 87 -0.79 7.73 11.38
N TYR A 88 -0.83 6.40 11.35
CA TYR A 88 -1.86 5.63 12.03
C TYR A 88 -1.30 4.96 13.28
N ASP A 89 -2.03 5.05 14.39
CA ASP A 89 -1.70 4.38 15.64
C ASP A 89 -2.49 3.07 15.74
N TYR A 90 -1.81 1.95 15.50
CA TYR A 90 -2.41 0.62 15.57
C TYR A 90 -2.82 0.20 16.98
N THR A 91 -2.22 0.80 18.03
CA THR A 91 -2.58 0.51 19.42
C THR A 91 -3.85 1.26 19.82
N ALA A 92 -3.97 2.52 19.39
CA ALA A 92 -5.14 3.35 19.66
C ALA A 92 -6.29 3.12 18.66
N HIS A 93 -6.07 2.36 17.58
CA HIS A 93 -7.01 2.13 16.48
C HIS A 93 -7.58 3.43 15.89
N THR A 94 -6.73 4.43 15.70
CA THR A 94 -7.12 5.72 15.09
C THR A 94 -5.91 6.41 14.46
N ARG A 95 -6.17 7.45 13.67
CA ARG A 95 -5.14 8.33 13.13
C ARG A 95 -4.41 9.04 14.27
N SER A 96 -3.07 9.06 14.23
CA SER A 96 -2.25 9.81 15.14
C SER A 96 -2.31 11.32 14.86
N SER A 97 -2.01 12.14 15.86
CA SER A 97 -1.77 13.59 15.65
C SER A 97 -0.42 13.89 14.95
N LYS A 98 0.44 12.87 14.80
CA LYS A 98 1.74 13.01 14.14
C LYS A 98 1.59 12.85 12.64
N THR A 99 2.40 13.60 11.90
CA THR A 99 2.59 13.45 10.46
C THR A 99 4.06 13.27 10.16
N TYR A 100 4.39 12.81 8.97
CA TYR A 100 5.75 12.88 8.45
C TYR A 100 5.75 13.62 7.11
N ARG A 101 6.78 14.45 6.91
CA ARG A 101 6.90 15.23 5.69
C ARG A 101 7.44 14.37 4.57
N GLN A 102 6.72 14.33 3.46
CA GLN A 102 7.13 13.70 2.22
C GLN A 102 7.55 14.77 1.22
N GLU A 103 8.82 14.77 0.87
CA GLU A 103 9.35 15.62 -0.18
C GLU A 103 9.07 15.03 -1.57
N PRO A 104 8.96 15.86 -2.62
CA PRO A 104 8.82 15.38 -4.00
C PRO A 104 9.94 14.44 -4.41
N GLN A 105 9.57 13.37 -5.09
CA GLN A 105 10.48 12.35 -5.63
C GLN A 105 10.24 12.20 -7.14
N ASP A 106 11.12 11.47 -7.82
CA ASP A 106 10.94 11.14 -9.23
C ASP A 106 10.04 9.90 -9.43
N VAL A 107 10.02 9.01 -8.41
CA VAL A 107 9.13 7.83 -8.37
C VAL A 107 8.51 7.69 -6.98
N PHE A 108 7.21 7.39 -6.94
CA PHE A 108 6.50 6.99 -5.72
C PHE A 108 5.93 5.58 -5.87
N ILE A 109 6.17 4.71 -4.89
CA ILE A 109 5.46 3.44 -4.74
C ILE A 109 4.31 3.67 -3.77
N VAL A 110 3.07 3.51 -4.24
CA VAL A 110 1.86 3.60 -3.42
C VAL A 110 1.41 2.18 -3.10
N GLU A 111 1.56 1.75 -1.84
CA GLU A 111 1.33 0.37 -1.40
C GLU A 111 0.11 0.28 -0.48
N GLY A 112 -0.75 -0.71 -0.72
CA GLY A 112 -1.85 -1.02 0.18
C GLY A 112 -2.86 -1.99 -0.42
N ILE A 113 -3.74 -2.53 0.45
CA ILE A 113 -4.69 -3.58 0.04
C ILE A 113 -5.76 -3.06 -0.95
N LEU A 114 -6.09 -1.77 -0.93
CA LEU A 114 -7.18 -1.18 -1.71
C LEU A 114 -6.72 -0.05 -2.65
N VAL A 115 -5.41 0.10 -2.90
CA VAL A 115 -4.90 1.22 -3.73
C VAL A 115 -5.35 1.14 -5.19
N LEU A 116 -5.78 -0.02 -5.67
CA LEU A 116 -6.38 -0.18 -7.00
C LEU A 116 -7.92 -0.22 -6.99
N GLU A 117 -8.57 -0.01 -5.84
CA GLU A 117 -10.03 -0.07 -5.74
C GLU A 117 -10.68 1.21 -6.28
N ASP A 118 -10.24 2.40 -5.85
CA ASP A 118 -10.77 3.68 -6.31
C ASP A 118 -10.21 4.04 -7.70
N LYS A 119 -11.10 4.24 -8.66
CA LYS A 119 -10.72 4.60 -10.04
C LYS A 119 -9.91 5.90 -10.10
N ARG A 120 -10.25 6.89 -9.27
CA ARG A 120 -9.54 8.20 -9.25
C ARG A 120 -8.09 8.05 -8.81
N LEU A 121 -7.82 7.15 -7.85
CA LEU A 121 -6.47 6.83 -7.40
C LEU A 121 -5.71 6.01 -8.46
N ARG A 122 -6.36 5.00 -9.04
CA ARG A 122 -5.77 4.20 -10.14
C ARG A 122 -5.35 5.04 -11.34
N ASP A 123 -6.16 6.05 -11.70
CA ASP A 123 -5.90 6.91 -12.87
C ASP A 123 -4.64 7.79 -12.68
N LEU A 124 -4.13 7.94 -11.46
CA LEU A 124 -2.87 8.62 -11.17
C LEU A 124 -1.64 7.71 -11.37
N MET A 125 -1.84 6.38 -11.43
CA MET A 125 -0.77 5.39 -11.46
C MET A 125 -0.31 5.08 -12.89
N ASP A 126 1.00 5.11 -13.09
CA ASP A 126 1.65 4.76 -14.36
C ASP A 126 1.87 3.25 -14.50
N ILE A 127 2.12 2.56 -13.38
CA ILE A 127 2.27 1.10 -13.31
C ILE A 127 1.44 0.58 -12.15
N LYS A 128 0.65 -0.46 -12.40
CA LYS A 128 -0.22 -1.10 -11.40
C LYS A 128 0.18 -2.56 -11.24
N ILE A 129 0.53 -2.94 -10.02
CA ILE A 129 1.05 -4.26 -9.67
C ILE A 129 0.08 -4.94 -8.70
N PHE A 130 -0.30 -6.17 -9.01
CA PHE A 130 -1.03 -7.03 -8.08
C PHE A 130 -0.12 -8.15 -7.60
N VAL A 131 0.13 -8.22 -6.30
CA VAL A 131 0.88 -9.31 -5.65
C VAL A 131 -0.11 -10.43 -5.33
N ASP A 132 0.02 -11.53 -6.07
CA ASP A 132 -0.91 -12.67 -6.04
C ASP A 132 -0.28 -13.82 -5.27
N THR A 133 -0.71 -13.99 -4.03
CA THR A 133 -0.24 -15.03 -3.12
C THR A 133 -1.45 -15.86 -2.67
N ASP A 134 -1.34 -17.16 -2.66
CA ASP A 134 -2.40 -18.10 -2.30
C ASP A 134 -2.94 -17.83 -0.88
N ASP A 135 -4.23 -18.10 -0.69
CA ASP A 135 -4.96 -17.79 0.53
C ASP A 135 -4.37 -18.46 1.77
N ASP A 136 -3.93 -19.72 1.65
CA ASP A 136 -3.32 -20.50 2.73
C ASP A 136 -1.97 -19.93 3.16
N VAL A 137 -1.15 -19.49 2.20
CA VAL A 137 0.12 -18.78 2.47
C VAL A 137 -0.14 -17.43 3.14
N ARG A 138 -1.14 -16.69 2.66
CA ARG A 138 -1.51 -15.38 3.22
C ARG A 138 -1.98 -15.49 4.67
N ILE A 139 -2.85 -16.46 4.98
CA ILE A 139 -3.34 -16.65 6.36
C ILE A 139 -2.22 -17.10 7.30
N ILE A 140 -1.34 -17.99 6.89
CA ILE A 140 -0.20 -18.43 7.69
C ILE A 140 0.72 -17.24 8.02
N ARG A 141 1.08 -16.42 7.01
CA ARG A 141 1.89 -15.21 7.22
C ARG A 141 1.22 -14.20 8.13
N ARG A 142 -0.11 -14.02 7.99
CA ARG A 142 -0.89 -13.12 8.83
C ARG A 142 -0.94 -13.60 10.28
N ILE A 143 -1.20 -14.89 10.52
CA ILE A 143 -1.20 -15.47 11.88
C ILE A 143 0.14 -15.17 12.56
N LYS A 144 1.25 -15.53 11.89
CA LYS A 144 2.59 -15.31 12.43
C LYS A 144 2.83 -13.84 12.79
N ARG A 145 2.62 -12.93 11.84
CA ARG A 145 2.79 -11.49 12.05
C ARG A 145 1.92 -10.93 13.18
N ASP A 146 0.62 -11.25 13.16
CA ASP A 146 -0.33 -10.65 14.11
C ASP A 146 -0.12 -11.19 15.53
N MET A 147 0.38 -12.42 15.70
CA MET A 147 0.79 -12.97 16.99
C MET A 147 2.12 -12.36 17.48
N GLU A 148 3.16 -12.32 16.63
CA GLU A 148 4.51 -11.89 17.01
C GLU A 148 4.62 -10.36 17.17
N GLU A 149 4.00 -9.58 16.26
CA GLU A 149 4.19 -8.13 16.20
C GLU A 149 3.03 -7.34 16.84
N ARG A 150 1.81 -7.92 16.90
CA ARG A 150 0.60 -7.24 17.38
C ARG A 150 0.01 -7.85 18.65
N GLY A 151 0.64 -8.90 19.19
CA GLY A 151 0.25 -9.55 20.44
C GLY A 151 -1.17 -10.17 20.44
N ARG A 152 -1.68 -10.57 19.26
CA ARG A 152 -3.03 -11.13 19.12
C ARG A 152 -3.03 -12.63 19.40
N SER A 153 -4.16 -13.17 19.89
CA SER A 153 -4.36 -14.60 20.01
C SER A 153 -4.65 -15.23 18.65
N LEU A 154 -4.32 -16.52 18.48
CA LEU A 154 -4.62 -17.31 17.28
C LEU A 154 -6.10 -17.26 16.90
N ASP A 155 -6.99 -17.52 17.88
CA ASP A 155 -8.44 -17.50 17.66
C ASP A 155 -8.91 -16.13 17.16
N SER A 156 -8.43 -15.04 17.77
CA SER A 156 -8.75 -13.67 17.33
C SER A 156 -8.34 -13.40 15.89
N VAL A 157 -7.19 -13.91 15.43
CA VAL A 157 -6.71 -13.73 14.06
C VAL A 157 -7.56 -14.55 13.08
N ILE A 158 -7.89 -15.80 13.44
CA ILE A 158 -8.72 -16.70 12.61
C ILE A 158 -10.13 -16.12 12.47
N ASP A 159 -10.77 -15.74 13.56
CA ASP A 159 -12.13 -15.18 13.56
C ASP A 159 -12.21 -13.93 12.69
N GLN A 160 -11.24 -13.01 12.83
CA GLN A 160 -11.19 -11.82 11.99
C GLN A 160 -10.93 -12.16 10.52
N TYR A 161 -10.07 -13.15 10.24
CA TYR A 161 -9.78 -13.55 8.87
C TYR A 161 -11.03 -14.09 8.18
N LEU A 162 -11.75 -15.00 8.84
CA LEU A 162 -12.95 -15.62 8.28
C LEU A 162 -14.14 -14.66 8.22
N GLY A 163 -14.32 -13.83 9.26
CA GLY A 163 -15.46 -12.92 9.36
C GLY A 163 -15.31 -11.61 8.57
N VAL A 164 -14.09 -11.15 8.35
CA VAL A 164 -13.85 -9.84 7.75
C VAL A 164 -12.87 -9.91 6.58
N VAL A 165 -11.62 -10.32 6.82
CA VAL A 165 -10.54 -10.16 5.85
C VAL A 165 -10.80 -10.93 4.56
N LYS A 166 -11.22 -12.20 4.66
CA LYS A 166 -11.51 -13.05 3.50
C LYS A 166 -12.71 -12.55 2.69
N PRO A 167 -13.87 -12.22 3.29
CA PRO A 167 -14.97 -11.58 2.56
C PRO A 167 -14.57 -10.28 1.87
N MET A 168 -13.85 -9.39 2.54
CA MET A 168 -13.42 -8.12 1.95
C MET A 168 -12.40 -8.31 0.84
N TYR A 169 -11.51 -9.31 0.95
CA TYR A 169 -10.60 -9.66 -0.14
C TYR A 169 -11.36 -10.00 -1.42
N HIS A 170 -12.32 -10.91 -1.34
CA HIS A 170 -13.10 -11.32 -2.52
C HIS A 170 -14.00 -10.21 -3.06
N GLN A 171 -14.49 -9.33 -2.18
CA GLN A 171 -15.40 -8.27 -2.59
C GLN A 171 -14.68 -7.07 -3.20
N PHE A 172 -13.55 -6.64 -2.65
CA PHE A 172 -12.92 -5.37 -3.00
C PHE A 172 -11.50 -5.50 -3.55
N ILE A 173 -10.70 -6.49 -3.10
CA ILE A 173 -9.28 -6.56 -3.45
C ILE A 173 -9.06 -7.43 -4.69
N GLU A 174 -9.49 -8.69 -4.65
CA GLU A 174 -9.32 -9.64 -5.75
C GLU A 174 -9.88 -9.12 -7.09
N PRO A 175 -11.07 -8.48 -7.15
CA PRO A 175 -11.57 -7.92 -8.40
C PRO A 175 -10.68 -6.85 -9.03
N THR A 176 -9.80 -6.21 -8.25
CA THR A 176 -8.86 -5.18 -8.77
C THR A 176 -7.70 -5.77 -9.55
N LYS A 177 -7.46 -7.09 -9.47
CA LYS A 177 -6.45 -7.80 -10.24
C LYS A 177 -6.59 -7.55 -11.75
N ARG A 178 -7.82 -7.34 -12.24
CA ARG A 178 -8.10 -6.99 -13.64
C ARG A 178 -7.54 -5.64 -14.09
N TYR A 179 -7.22 -4.75 -13.15
CA TYR A 179 -6.68 -3.43 -13.44
C TYR A 179 -5.15 -3.40 -13.36
N ALA A 180 -4.52 -4.49 -12.90
CA ALA A 180 -3.08 -4.57 -12.81
C ALA A 180 -2.44 -4.71 -14.19
N ASP A 181 -1.35 -3.99 -14.41
CA ASP A 181 -0.52 -4.15 -15.59
C ASP A 181 0.40 -5.37 -15.43
N ILE A 182 0.75 -5.71 -14.16
CA ILE A 182 1.63 -6.84 -13.81
C ILE A 182 1.03 -7.58 -12.61
N VAL A 183 0.97 -8.90 -12.70
CA VAL A 183 0.62 -9.80 -11.59
C VAL A 183 1.87 -10.55 -11.16
N ILE A 184 2.24 -10.45 -9.88
CA ILE A 184 3.42 -11.10 -9.31
C ILE A 184 2.97 -12.26 -8.43
N PRO A 185 3.11 -13.52 -8.87
CA PRO A 185 2.89 -14.68 -8.00
C PRO A 185 4.00 -14.77 -6.95
N GLU A 186 3.66 -15.30 -5.77
CA GLU A 186 4.60 -15.60 -4.66
C GLU A 186 5.31 -14.39 -4.04
N GLY A 187 4.98 -13.18 -4.45
CA GLY A 187 5.53 -11.96 -3.87
C GLY A 187 7.04 -11.80 -4.09
N VAL A 188 7.78 -11.48 -3.03
CA VAL A 188 9.23 -11.21 -3.11
C VAL A 188 10.07 -12.43 -3.48
N SER A 189 9.54 -13.64 -3.37
CA SER A 189 10.23 -14.88 -3.80
C SER A 189 10.35 -14.95 -5.33
N ASN A 190 9.54 -14.21 -6.06
CA ASN A 190 9.64 -14.08 -7.51
C ASN A 190 10.74 -13.08 -7.90
N THR A 191 11.99 -13.53 -7.82
CA THR A 191 13.16 -12.69 -8.11
C THR A 191 13.19 -12.16 -9.54
N VAL A 192 12.64 -12.91 -10.50
CA VAL A 192 12.54 -12.49 -11.92
C VAL A 192 11.61 -11.26 -12.03
N ALA A 193 10.46 -11.28 -11.36
CA ALA A 193 9.55 -10.15 -11.37
C ALA A 193 10.19 -8.90 -10.71
N ILE A 194 10.91 -9.09 -9.60
CA ILE A 194 11.63 -7.99 -8.94
C ILE A 194 12.69 -7.39 -9.89
N ASP A 195 13.49 -8.23 -10.56
CA ASP A 195 14.53 -7.79 -11.50
C ASP A 195 13.94 -6.99 -12.67
N LEU A 196 12.86 -7.48 -13.29
CA LEU A 196 12.15 -6.76 -14.35
C LEU A 196 11.63 -5.39 -13.89
N LEU A 197 11.05 -5.33 -12.68
CA LEU A 197 10.54 -4.07 -12.13
C LEU A 197 11.66 -3.09 -11.81
N THR A 198 12.74 -3.54 -11.19
CA THR A 198 13.89 -2.68 -10.87
C THR A 198 14.56 -2.16 -12.14
N THR A 199 14.69 -2.99 -13.18
CA THR A 199 15.17 -2.56 -14.51
C THR A 199 14.28 -1.47 -15.10
N LYS A 200 12.94 -1.63 -15.05
CA LYS A 200 12.00 -0.61 -15.55
C LYS A 200 12.09 0.69 -14.75
N ILE A 201 12.20 0.60 -13.44
CA ILE A 201 12.32 1.77 -12.55
C ILE A 201 13.65 2.49 -12.77
N SER A 202 14.77 1.77 -12.92
CA SER A 202 16.07 2.35 -13.30
C SER A 202 15.94 3.24 -14.53
N LYS A 203 15.29 2.73 -15.57
CA LYS A 203 15.07 3.50 -16.78
C LYS A 203 14.23 4.77 -16.55
N ILE A 204 13.17 4.70 -15.74
CA ILE A 204 12.35 5.86 -15.38
C ILE A 204 13.20 6.92 -14.66
N LEU A 205 14.02 6.50 -13.69
CA LEU A 205 14.89 7.40 -12.93
C LEU A 205 15.97 8.05 -13.81
N GLU A 206 16.54 7.30 -14.74
CA GLU A 206 17.49 7.83 -15.75
C GLU A 206 16.84 8.88 -16.66
N GLU A 207 15.64 8.61 -17.18
CA GLU A 207 14.87 9.55 -17.98
C GLU A 207 14.54 10.82 -17.20
N ALA A 208 14.16 10.70 -15.92
CA ALA A 208 13.90 11.84 -15.04
C ALA A 208 15.15 12.70 -14.80
N ARG A 209 16.33 12.09 -14.64
CA ARG A 209 17.62 12.81 -14.50
C ARG A 209 18.00 13.58 -15.76
N ASN A 210 17.82 12.96 -16.92
CA ASN A 210 18.19 13.56 -18.20
C ASN A 210 17.26 14.69 -18.66
N SER A 211 16.11 14.85 -17.98
CA SER A 211 15.09 15.87 -18.31
C SER A 211 15.18 17.12 -17.42
N LYS A 212 16.09 17.15 -16.45
CA LYS A 212 16.38 18.28 -15.54
C LYS A 212 17.58 19.07 -16.01
#